data_56c26508ddf0898fe828b7974d8546aa
#
_entry.id   56c26508ddf0898fe828b7974d8546aa
#
_cell.length_a   1.000
_cell.length_b   1.000
_cell.length_c   1.000
_cell.angle_alpha   90.00
_cell.angle_beta   90.00
_cell.angle_gamma   90.00
#
_symmetry.space_group_name_H-M   'P 1'
#
loop_
_entity.id
_entity.type
_entity.pdbx_description
1 polymer ?
#
loop_
_entity_poly.entity_id
_entity_poly.type
_entity_poly.pdbx_seq_one_letter_code
_entity_poly.pdbx_strand_id
1 'polypeptide(L)'
;NRNMDNAEKELLFSLAKAYDLYNYLLALIVSITQEERHRVEIAANRATREGTEAPSSRFVDNKFALQLEENKQLNLFMESQKRRWEDDMEAVRKLCDQIEQSTIYQEYMNSDDDSYEADREVWRKIYRTLIQENPDLDVVLEEKSLYWNDDKEVVDTFVIKTIKRFDPANGADQELLPEYRDEEDRDFALKLFRSTILNADDYQRYMSESSRNWDFSRLAYMDVVIMQIAIAEMLTFPNIPVTVTINEYVDLAKLYSTPRSGGYINGMLDTIARHLIQTGMMLSLIHISEPTRRTPIS
;
A
#
# COMPACT_ATOMS: atom_id res chain seq x y z
N ASN A 1 5.06 23.79 21.59
CA ASN A 1 4.53 23.88 20.24
C ASN A 1 5.58 23.61 19.16
N ARG A 2 6.80 24.21 19.23
CA ARG A 2 7.85 23.98 18.23
C ARG A 2 8.19 22.50 18.00
N ASN A 3 8.18 21.68 19.04
CA ASN A 3 8.44 20.24 18.92
C ASN A 3 7.29 19.50 18.22
N MET A 4 6.04 19.89 18.49
CA MET A 4 4.87 19.33 17.80
C MET A 4 4.86 19.72 16.33
N ASP A 5 5.14 20.97 16.00
CA ASP A 5 5.19 21.43 14.60
C ASP A 5 6.27 20.70 13.80
N ASN A 6 7.41 20.39 14.43
CA ASN A 6 8.46 19.59 13.79
C ASN A 6 8.03 18.12 13.62
N ALA A 7 7.35 17.54 14.60
CA ALA A 7 6.84 16.17 14.52
C ALA A 7 5.77 16.03 13.42
N GLU A 8 4.89 17.00 13.27
CA GLU A 8 3.91 17.04 12.18
C GLU A 8 4.56 17.15 10.80
N LYS A 9 5.61 17.96 10.68
CA LYS A 9 6.39 18.03 9.43
C LYS A 9 7.05 16.68 9.09
N GLU A 10 7.56 16.01 10.10
CA GLU A 10 8.15 14.68 9.93
C GLU A 10 7.11 13.64 9.51
N LEU A 11 5.91 13.67 10.09
CA LEU A 11 4.80 12.82 9.65
C LEU A 11 4.47 13.07 8.17
N LEU A 12 4.28 14.31 7.78
CA LEU A 12 3.95 14.65 6.39
C LEU A 12 5.07 14.25 5.42
N PHE A 13 6.32 14.41 5.83
CA PHE A 13 7.47 13.96 5.07
C PHE A 13 7.48 12.43 4.92
N SER A 14 7.20 11.68 5.98
CA SER A 14 7.09 10.23 5.97
C SER A 14 5.98 9.74 5.03
N LEU A 15 4.80 10.37 5.08
CA LEU A 15 3.69 10.06 4.17
C LEU A 15 4.06 10.36 2.70
N ALA A 16 4.76 11.46 2.44
CA ALA A 16 5.26 11.77 1.11
C ALA A 16 6.27 10.72 0.61
N LYS A 17 7.10 10.16 1.50
CA LYS A 17 8.03 9.08 1.16
C LYS A 17 7.32 7.77 0.82
N ALA A 18 6.24 7.43 1.50
CA ALA A 18 5.40 6.29 1.14
C ALA A 18 4.75 6.48 -0.24
N TYR A 19 4.31 7.69 -0.56
CA TYR A 19 3.80 8.05 -1.88
C TYR A 19 4.88 7.98 -2.97
N ASP A 20 6.10 8.42 -2.68
CA ASP A 20 7.25 8.24 -3.58
C ASP A 20 7.48 6.75 -3.90
N LEU A 21 7.41 5.89 -2.90
CA LEU A 21 7.55 4.44 -3.07
C LEU A 21 6.46 3.86 -3.98
N TYR A 22 5.22 4.29 -3.81
CA TYR A 22 4.10 3.88 -4.65
C TYR A 22 4.38 4.15 -6.14
N ASN A 23 4.79 5.37 -6.47
CA ASN A 23 5.14 5.74 -7.84
C ASN A 23 6.39 5.00 -8.34
N TYR A 24 7.38 4.83 -7.48
CA TYR A 24 8.62 4.13 -7.80
C TYR A 24 8.39 2.64 -8.13
N LEU A 25 7.48 1.98 -7.43
CA LEU A 25 7.10 0.59 -7.72
C LEU A 25 6.25 0.47 -9.00
N LEU A 26 5.41 1.45 -9.31
CA LEU A 26 4.76 1.51 -10.63
C LEU A 26 5.80 1.70 -11.75
N ALA A 27 6.77 2.57 -11.55
CA ALA A 27 7.86 2.80 -12.50
C ALA A 27 8.73 1.56 -12.71
N LEU A 28 8.82 0.66 -11.71
CA LEU A 28 9.52 -0.62 -11.84
C LEU A 28 8.90 -1.49 -12.95
N ILE A 29 7.58 -1.53 -13.05
CA ILE A 29 6.87 -2.26 -14.12
C ILE A 29 7.31 -1.73 -15.51
N VAL A 30 7.40 -0.42 -15.63
CA VAL A 30 7.87 0.24 -16.86
C VAL A 30 9.33 -0.13 -17.15
N SER A 31 10.21 -0.07 -16.16
CA SER A 31 11.62 -0.39 -16.31
C SER A 31 11.86 -1.86 -16.70
N ILE A 32 11.09 -2.78 -16.12
CA ILE A 32 11.12 -4.19 -16.49
C ILE A 32 10.70 -4.36 -17.96
N THR A 33 9.62 -3.72 -18.37
CA THR A 33 9.11 -3.79 -19.75
C THR A 33 10.14 -3.24 -20.74
N GLN A 34 10.81 -2.15 -20.41
CA GLN A 34 11.87 -1.56 -21.26
C GLN A 34 13.10 -2.47 -21.36
N GLU A 35 13.53 -3.08 -20.27
CA GLU A 35 14.64 -4.05 -20.29
C GLU A 35 14.28 -5.31 -21.07
N GLU A 36 13.08 -5.84 -20.93
CA GLU A 36 12.59 -6.96 -21.74
C GLU A 36 12.52 -6.60 -23.23
N ARG A 37 12.08 -5.40 -23.56
CA ARG A 37 12.08 -4.89 -24.95
C ARG A 37 13.49 -4.87 -25.53
N HIS A 38 14.46 -4.40 -24.77
CA HIS A 38 15.86 -4.41 -25.17
C HIS A 38 16.39 -5.83 -25.42
N ARG A 39 16.05 -6.78 -24.55
CA ARG A 39 16.38 -8.20 -24.71
C ARG A 39 15.78 -8.80 -25.98
N VAL A 40 14.51 -8.50 -26.25
CA VAL A 40 13.82 -8.95 -27.48
C VAL A 40 14.47 -8.37 -28.72
N GLU A 41 14.83 -7.10 -28.72
CA GLU A 41 15.52 -6.45 -29.86
C GLU A 41 16.89 -7.10 -30.16
N ILE A 42 17.68 -7.37 -29.12
CA ILE A 42 18.97 -8.05 -29.24
C ILE A 42 18.77 -9.47 -29.85
N ALA A 43 17.80 -10.22 -29.28
CA ALA A 43 17.52 -11.57 -29.75
C ALA A 43 16.96 -11.61 -31.17
N ALA A 44 16.11 -10.64 -31.55
CA ALA A 44 15.59 -10.50 -32.90
C ALA A 44 16.71 -10.19 -33.95
N ASN A 45 17.63 -9.29 -33.60
CA ASN A 45 18.79 -8.97 -34.44
C ASN A 45 19.73 -10.16 -34.60
N ARG A 46 19.90 -10.96 -33.56
CA ARG A 46 20.67 -12.20 -33.62
C ARG A 46 20.00 -13.24 -34.53
N ALA A 47 18.68 -13.43 -34.33
CA ALA A 47 17.89 -14.35 -35.14
C ALA A 47 17.95 -14.01 -36.65
N THR A 48 17.90 -12.72 -37.00
CA THR A 48 18.06 -12.24 -38.39
C THR A 48 19.40 -12.62 -38.95
N ARG A 49 20.49 -12.45 -38.19
CA ARG A 49 21.85 -12.80 -38.64
C ARG A 49 22.06 -14.30 -38.78
N GLU A 50 21.44 -15.09 -37.91
CA GLU A 50 21.57 -16.56 -37.88
C GLU A 50 20.55 -17.26 -38.78
N GLY A 51 19.57 -16.53 -39.36
CA GLY A 51 18.48 -17.08 -40.16
C GLY A 51 17.50 -17.94 -39.35
N THR A 52 17.37 -17.65 -38.05
CA THR A 52 16.44 -18.34 -37.11
C THR A 52 15.19 -17.52 -36.89
N GLU A 53 14.17 -18.14 -36.25
CA GLU A 53 12.93 -17.46 -35.91
C GLU A 53 13.14 -16.38 -34.84
N ALA A 54 12.53 -15.21 -35.06
CA ALA A 54 12.55 -14.12 -34.08
C ALA A 54 11.79 -14.51 -32.80
N PRO A 55 12.21 -14.02 -31.61
CA PRO A 55 11.48 -14.24 -30.37
C PRO A 55 10.12 -13.56 -30.41
N SER A 56 9.17 -14.06 -29.64
CA SER A 56 7.86 -13.42 -29.48
C SER A 56 8.01 -12.07 -28.78
N SER A 57 7.30 -11.06 -29.28
CA SER A 57 7.21 -9.73 -28.67
C SER A 57 6.01 -9.58 -27.71
N ARG A 58 5.27 -10.66 -27.46
CA ARG A 58 4.00 -10.62 -26.74
C ARG A 58 4.10 -9.90 -25.39
N PHE A 59 5.13 -10.22 -24.58
CA PHE A 59 5.28 -9.61 -23.26
C PHE A 59 5.61 -8.12 -23.32
N VAL A 60 6.43 -7.70 -24.29
CA VAL A 60 6.81 -6.29 -24.45
C VAL A 60 5.73 -5.45 -25.14
N ASP A 61 4.79 -6.11 -25.82
CA ASP A 61 3.60 -5.50 -26.42
C ASP A 61 2.38 -5.55 -25.49
N ASN A 62 2.57 -5.93 -24.23
CA ASN A 62 1.53 -5.95 -23.20
C ASN A 62 0.84 -4.59 -23.10
N LYS A 63 -0.46 -4.55 -23.36
CA LYS A 63 -1.23 -3.31 -23.47
C LYS A 63 -1.33 -2.53 -22.16
N PHE A 64 -1.40 -3.25 -21.03
CA PHE A 64 -1.38 -2.62 -19.72
C PHE A 64 -0.02 -1.95 -19.44
N ALA A 65 1.09 -2.65 -19.70
CA ALA A 65 2.43 -2.12 -19.48
C ALA A 65 2.72 -0.90 -20.37
N LEU A 66 2.30 -0.94 -21.63
CA LEU A 66 2.43 0.19 -22.56
C LEU A 66 1.57 1.39 -22.10
N GLN A 67 0.36 1.15 -21.63
CA GLN A 67 -0.49 2.22 -21.07
C GLN A 67 0.16 2.85 -19.85
N LEU A 68 0.75 2.06 -18.96
CA LEU A 68 1.46 2.55 -17.77
C LEU A 68 2.70 3.38 -18.16
N GLU A 69 3.47 2.92 -19.15
CA GLU A 69 4.63 3.64 -19.68
C GLU A 69 4.27 5.03 -20.22
N GLU A 70 3.09 5.16 -20.83
CA GLU A 70 2.57 6.42 -21.39
C GLU A 70 1.81 7.27 -20.35
N ASN A 71 1.63 6.78 -19.13
CA ASN A 71 0.83 7.46 -18.10
C ASN A 71 1.42 8.82 -17.76
N LYS A 72 0.64 9.88 -17.96
CA LYS A 72 1.10 11.27 -17.77
C LYS A 72 1.44 11.60 -16.33
N GLN A 73 0.65 11.10 -15.36
CA GLN A 73 0.89 11.36 -13.94
C GLN A 73 2.18 10.69 -13.46
N LEU A 74 2.39 9.43 -13.84
CA LEU A 74 3.61 8.69 -13.48
C LEU A 74 4.85 9.35 -14.09
N ASN A 75 4.81 9.70 -15.37
CA ASN A 75 5.93 10.34 -16.05
C ASN A 75 6.28 11.70 -15.43
N LEU A 76 5.27 12.53 -15.18
CA LEU A 76 5.47 13.83 -14.54
C LEU A 76 6.08 13.69 -13.13
N PHE A 77 5.60 12.72 -12.35
CA PHE A 77 6.15 12.45 -11.03
C PHE A 77 7.61 11.99 -11.13
N MET A 78 7.92 11.03 -11.99
CA MET A 78 9.27 10.48 -12.14
C MET A 78 10.27 11.50 -12.68
N GLU A 79 9.86 12.44 -13.53
CA GLU A 79 10.70 13.54 -13.99
C GLU A 79 11.19 14.44 -12.84
N SER A 80 10.39 14.60 -11.81
CA SER A 80 10.75 15.37 -10.61
C SER A 80 11.66 14.63 -9.64
N GLN A 81 11.84 13.31 -9.82
CA GLN A 81 12.59 12.46 -8.89
C GLN A 81 14.05 12.33 -9.28
N LYS A 82 14.92 12.32 -8.27
CA LYS A 82 16.37 12.03 -8.46
C LYS A 82 16.67 10.53 -8.54
N ARG A 83 15.86 9.72 -7.90
CA ARG A 83 16.03 8.25 -7.85
C ARG A 83 15.32 7.63 -9.04
N ARG A 84 16.04 6.81 -9.80
CA ARG A 84 15.55 6.14 -10.99
C ARG A 84 15.99 4.68 -10.99
N TRP A 85 15.23 3.81 -11.66
CA TRP A 85 15.59 2.40 -11.81
C TRP A 85 16.82 2.20 -12.69
N GLU A 86 17.15 3.15 -13.55
CA GLU A 86 18.38 3.15 -14.35
C GLU A 86 19.65 3.09 -13.48
N ASP A 87 19.58 3.53 -12.22
CA ASP A 87 20.66 3.43 -11.25
C ASP A 87 20.79 2.02 -10.64
N ASP A 88 19.78 1.16 -10.84
CA ASP A 88 19.66 -0.18 -10.24
C ASP A 88 19.34 -1.25 -11.26
N MET A 89 19.92 -1.17 -12.43
CA MET A 89 19.65 -2.09 -13.54
C MET A 89 19.98 -3.54 -13.22
N GLU A 90 20.90 -3.80 -12.29
CA GLU A 90 21.16 -5.17 -11.84
C GLU A 90 19.93 -5.79 -11.19
N ALA A 91 19.25 -5.04 -10.33
CA ALA A 91 17.99 -5.49 -9.72
C ALA A 91 16.88 -5.69 -10.76
N VAL A 92 16.75 -4.78 -11.72
CA VAL A 92 15.78 -4.89 -12.82
C VAL A 92 16.04 -6.13 -13.67
N ARG A 93 17.28 -6.38 -14.06
CA ARG A 93 17.67 -7.57 -14.86
C ARG A 93 17.41 -8.87 -14.09
N LYS A 94 17.68 -8.89 -12.81
CA LYS A 94 17.41 -10.06 -11.96
C LYS A 94 15.91 -10.36 -11.89
N LEU A 95 15.07 -9.33 -11.77
CA LEU A 95 13.61 -9.48 -11.87
C LEU A 95 13.16 -9.99 -13.24
N CYS A 96 13.74 -9.48 -14.32
CA CYS A 96 13.48 -9.99 -15.66
C CYS A 96 13.79 -11.48 -15.77
N ASP A 97 14.93 -11.94 -15.26
CA ASP A 97 15.30 -13.34 -15.23
C ASP A 97 14.30 -14.20 -14.45
N GLN A 98 13.87 -13.72 -13.28
CA GLN A 98 12.87 -14.39 -12.45
C GLN A 98 11.50 -14.47 -13.15
N ILE A 99 11.10 -13.41 -13.84
CA ILE A 99 9.86 -13.35 -14.63
C ILE A 99 9.89 -14.37 -15.76
N GLU A 100 10.95 -14.36 -16.58
CA GLU A 100 11.10 -15.28 -17.71
C GLU A 100 11.09 -16.76 -17.29
N GLN A 101 11.61 -17.08 -16.12
CA GLN A 101 11.65 -18.43 -15.55
C GLN A 101 10.33 -18.83 -14.86
N SER A 102 9.42 -17.90 -14.63
CA SER A 102 8.16 -18.16 -13.92
C SER A 102 7.15 -18.90 -14.77
N THR A 103 6.32 -19.73 -14.12
CA THR A 103 5.17 -20.36 -14.78
C THR A 103 4.16 -19.33 -15.27
N ILE A 104 4.00 -18.22 -14.55
CA ILE A 104 3.11 -17.11 -14.92
C ILE A 104 3.46 -16.56 -16.29
N TYR A 105 4.75 -16.31 -16.54
CA TYR A 105 5.25 -15.82 -17.83
C TYR A 105 5.04 -16.87 -18.94
N GLN A 106 5.39 -18.13 -18.69
CA GLN A 106 5.25 -19.21 -19.66
C GLN A 106 3.79 -19.43 -20.08
N GLU A 107 2.88 -19.45 -19.12
CA GLU A 107 1.44 -19.55 -19.38
C GLU A 107 0.92 -18.37 -20.20
N TYR A 108 1.34 -17.14 -19.87
CA TYR A 108 0.97 -15.96 -20.61
C TYR A 108 1.49 -15.98 -22.06
N MET A 109 2.76 -16.35 -22.25
CA MET A 109 3.38 -16.42 -23.59
C MET A 109 2.73 -17.48 -24.49
N ASN A 110 2.20 -18.55 -23.91
CA ASN A 110 1.56 -19.66 -24.63
C ASN A 110 0.03 -19.52 -24.73
N SER A 111 -0.57 -18.52 -24.12
CA SER A 111 -2.02 -18.28 -24.17
C SER A 111 -2.46 -17.64 -25.47
N ASP A 112 -3.63 -18.03 -25.97
CA ASP A 112 -4.29 -17.41 -27.12
C ASP A 112 -5.12 -16.17 -26.75
N ASP A 113 -5.26 -15.88 -25.44
CA ASP A 113 -5.99 -14.71 -24.95
C ASP A 113 -5.15 -13.45 -25.07
N ASP A 114 -5.48 -12.60 -26.04
CA ASP A 114 -4.82 -11.32 -26.32
C ASP A 114 -5.58 -10.11 -25.77
N SER A 115 -6.53 -10.33 -24.86
CA SER A 115 -7.32 -9.27 -24.24
C SER A 115 -6.48 -8.36 -23.34
N TYR A 116 -6.97 -7.14 -23.15
CA TYR A 116 -6.39 -6.22 -22.18
C TYR A 116 -6.45 -6.79 -20.74
N GLU A 117 -7.53 -7.48 -20.40
CA GLU A 117 -7.70 -8.13 -19.11
C GLU A 117 -6.62 -9.20 -18.85
N ALA A 118 -6.26 -9.99 -19.86
CA ALA A 118 -5.17 -10.95 -19.77
C ALA A 118 -3.82 -10.26 -19.55
N ASP A 119 -3.56 -9.16 -20.26
CA ASP A 119 -2.36 -8.35 -20.12
C ASP A 119 -2.25 -7.69 -18.73
N ARG A 120 -3.34 -7.16 -18.22
CA ARG A 120 -3.40 -6.60 -16.87
C ARG A 120 -3.23 -7.66 -15.79
N GLU A 121 -3.89 -8.81 -15.95
CA GLU A 121 -3.86 -9.90 -14.99
C GLU A 121 -2.48 -10.56 -14.87
N VAL A 122 -1.75 -10.72 -15.96
CA VAL A 122 -0.38 -11.25 -15.87
C VAL A 122 0.52 -10.35 -15.06
N TRP A 123 0.41 -9.03 -15.20
CA TRP A 123 1.17 -8.08 -14.37
C TRP A 123 0.73 -8.07 -12.91
N ARG A 124 -0.56 -8.23 -12.64
CA ARG A 124 -1.04 -8.38 -11.27
C ARG A 124 -0.44 -9.62 -10.60
N LYS A 125 -0.40 -10.75 -11.31
CA LYS A 125 0.20 -12.00 -10.83
C LYS A 125 1.71 -11.88 -10.63
N ILE A 126 2.41 -11.29 -11.60
CA ILE A 126 3.86 -11.03 -11.52
C ILE A 126 4.16 -10.17 -10.29
N TYR A 127 3.43 -9.08 -10.11
CA TYR A 127 3.64 -8.18 -8.99
C TYR A 127 3.47 -8.92 -7.65
N ARG A 128 2.37 -9.62 -7.48
CA ARG A 128 2.08 -10.35 -6.23
C ARG A 128 3.07 -11.45 -5.92
N THR A 129 3.55 -12.15 -6.94
CA THR A 129 4.35 -13.38 -6.74
C THR A 129 5.85 -13.11 -6.78
N LEU A 130 6.31 -12.15 -7.59
CA LEU A 130 7.73 -11.93 -7.85
C LEU A 130 8.26 -10.58 -7.35
N ILE A 131 7.39 -9.59 -7.13
CA ILE A 131 7.79 -8.24 -6.70
C ILE A 131 7.44 -7.99 -5.25
N GLN A 132 6.23 -8.32 -4.83
CA GLN A 132 5.72 -8.00 -3.50
C GLN A 132 6.56 -8.64 -2.38
N GLU A 133 6.88 -9.90 -2.50
CA GLU A 133 7.67 -10.66 -1.50
C GLU A 133 9.03 -11.05 -2.09
N ASN A 134 9.82 -10.06 -2.52
CA ASN A 134 11.13 -10.26 -3.11
C ASN A 134 12.22 -9.72 -2.20
N PRO A 135 12.97 -10.61 -1.48
CA PRO A 135 14.00 -10.18 -0.53
C PRO A 135 15.13 -9.37 -1.16
N ASP A 136 15.50 -9.67 -2.40
CA ASP A 136 16.56 -8.94 -3.11
C ASP A 136 16.11 -7.52 -3.46
N LEU A 137 14.85 -7.35 -3.83
CA LEU A 137 14.25 -6.04 -4.08
C LEU A 137 14.12 -5.24 -2.79
N ASP A 138 13.73 -5.89 -1.69
CA ASP A 138 13.59 -5.26 -0.38
C ASP A 138 14.91 -4.64 0.07
N VAL A 139 16.03 -5.34 -0.11
CA VAL A 139 17.38 -4.81 0.18
C VAL A 139 17.68 -3.56 -0.64
N VAL A 140 17.39 -3.56 -1.93
CA VAL A 140 17.60 -2.40 -2.81
C VAL A 140 16.77 -1.19 -2.36
N LEU A 141 15.54 -1.41 -1.99
CA LEU A 141 14.64 -0.35 -1.52
C LEU A 141 15.07 0.20 -0.16
N GLU A 142 15.50 -0.67 0.75
CA GLU A 142 16.02 -0.30 2.06
C GLU A 142 17.25 0.60 1.97
N GLU A 143 18.18 0.29 1.09
CA GLU A 143 19.35 1.12 0.81
C GLU A 143 19.01 2.52 0.29
N LYS A 144 17.87 2.66 -0.38
CA LYS A 144 17.43 3.95 -0.94
C LYS A 144 16.74 4.85 0.06
N SER A 145 15.98 4.30 0.99
CA SER A 145 15.23 5.09 1.97
C SER A 145 14.83 4.26 3.17
N LEU A 146 15.24 4.70 4.34
CA LEU A 146 14.81 4.11 5.61
C LEU A 146 13.30 4.19 5.85
N TYR A 147 12.62 5.15 5.21
CA TYR A 147 11.17 5.30 5.29
C TYR A 147 10.41 4.21 4.53
N TRP A 148 11.07 3.43 3.67
CA TRP A 148 10.41 2.43 2.83
C TRP A 148 10.34 1.04 3.45
N ASN A 149 11.16 0.75 4.46
CA ASN A 149 11.26 -0.58 5.06
C ASN A 149 9.93 -1.10 5.59
N ASP A 150 9.26 -0.28 6.39
CA ASP A 150 8.05 -0.68 7.10
C ASP A 150 6.77 -0.46 6.27
N ASP A 151 6.82 0.42 5.27
CA ASP A 151 5.65 0.83 4.51
C ASP A 151 5.43 0.02 3.22
N LYS A 152 6.43 -0.72 2.76
CA LYS A 152 6.37 -1.42 1.47
C LYS A 152 5.16 -2.36 1.37
N GLU A 153 4.87 -3.13 2.40
CA GLU A 153 3.76 -4.08 2.39
C GLU A 153 2.41 -3.39 2.18
N VAL A 154 2.19 -2.25 2.82
CA VAL A 154 0.98 -1.43 2.62
C VAL A 154 0.98 -0.82 1.22
N VAL A 155 2.09 -0.26 0.78
CA VAL A 155 2.23 0.34 -0.54
C VAL A 155 2.00 -0.68 -1.66
N ASP A 156 2.48 -1.91 -1.51
CA ASP A 156 2.22 -3.01 -2.44
C ASP A 156 0.70 -3.23 -2.65
N THR A 157 -0.10 -3.12 -1.60
CA THR A 157 -1.56 -3.25 -1.72
C THR A 157 -2.17 -2.15 -2.59
N PHE A 158 -1.64 -0.94 -2.51
CA PHE A 158 -2.07 0.19 -3.35
C PHE A 158 -1.62 0.03 -4.80
N VAL A 159 -0.43 -0.50 -5.05
CA VAL A 159 0.03 -0.82 -6.41
C VAL A 159 -0.88 -1.86 -7.05
N ILE A 160 -1.19 -2.96 -6.35
CA ILE A 160 -2.09 -4.00 -6.84
C ILE A 160 -3.49 -3.43 -7.12
N LYS A 161 -4.01 -2.58 -6.24
CA LYS A 161 -5.29 -1.90 -6.43
C LYS A 161 -5.27 -1.02 -7.68
N THR A 162 -4.17 -0.32 -7.92
CA THR A 162 -3.98 0.51 -9.12
C THR A 162 -3.98 -0.35 -10.38
N ILE A 163 -3.24 -1.45 -10.41
CA ILE A 163 -3.23 -2.39 -11.54
C ILE A 163 -4.67 -2.84 -11.88
N LYS A 164 -5.44 -3.24 -10.87
CA LYS A 164 -6.83 -3.67 -11.07
C LYS A 164 -7.76 -2.60 -11.62
N ARG A 165 -7.47 -1.32 -11.34
CA ARG A 165 -8.30 -0.18 -11.76
C ARG A 165 -7.97 0.35 -13.15
N PHE A 166 -6.87 -0.08 -13.74
CA PHE A 166 -6.49 0.34 -15.08
C PHE A 166 -7.56 -0.06 -16.09
N ASP A 167 -7.99 0.92 -16.89
CA ASP A 167 -8.98 0.77 -17.94
C ASP A 167 -8.37 1.29 -19.26
N PRO A 168 -8.38 0.49 -20.34
CA PRO A 168 -7.84 0.91 -21.62
C PRO A 168 -8.53 2.17 -22.20
N ALA A 169 -9.78 2.41 -21.84
CA ALA A 169 -10.51 3.60 -22.27
C ALA A 169 -9.87 4.91 -21.76
N ASN A 170 -9.17 4.88 -20.63
CA ASN A 170 -8.53 6.06 -20.03
C ASN A 170 -7.18 6.40 -20.68
N GLY A 171 -6.57 5.48 -21.43
CA GLY A 171 -5.28 5.69 -22.10
C GLY A 171 -4.20 6.25 -21.16
N ALA A 172 -3.45 7.24 -21.64
CA ALA A 172 -2.40 7.93 -20.88
C ALA A 172 -2.94 8.80 -19.72
N ASP A 173 -4.21 9.10 -19.70
CA ASP A 173 -4.88 9.91 -18.67
C ASP A 173 -5.45 9.08 -17.51
N GLN A 174 -5.18 7.78 -17.46
CA GLN A 174 -5.59 6.93 -16.33
C GLN A 174 -5.14 7.56 -15.01
N GLU A 175 -6.09 7.77 -14.09
CA GLU A 175 -5.77 8.29 -12.78
C GLU A 175 -5.05 7.25 -11.91
N LEU A 176 -3.96 7.67 -11.30
CA LEU A 176 -3.28 6.94 -10.23
C LEU A 176 -3.86 7.35 -8.88
N LEU A 177 -3.53 6.61 -7.84
CA LEU A 177 -3.92 7.00 -6.49
C LEU A 177 -3.17 8.28 -6.08
N PRO A 178 -3.87 9.29 -5.54
CA PRO A 178 -3.23 10.50 -5.03
C PRO A 178 -2.56 10.21 -3.67
N GLU A 179 -1.66 11.10 -3.25
CA GLU A 179 -1.07 11.05 -1.90
C GLU A 179 -2.15 11.17 -0.81
N TYR A 180 -3.07 12.10 -1.00
CA TYR A 180 -4.28 12.28 -0.20
C TYR A 180 -5.48 12.31 -1.14
N ARG A 181 -6.59 11.69 -0.74
CA ARG A 181 -7.83 11.77 -1.51
C ARG A 181 -8.32 13.21 -1.64
N ASP A 182 -8.22 13.96 -0.55
CA ASP A 182 -8.60 15.36 -0.41
C ASP A 182 -7.87 16.02 0.77
N GLU A 183 -8.14 17.30 1.03
CA GLU A 183 -7.55 18.00 2.16
C GLU A 183 -8.04 17.46 3.52
N GLU A 184 -9.24 16.90 3.56
CA GLU A 184 -9.78 16.29 4.79
C GLU A 184 -8.98 15.08 5.24
N ASP A 185 -8.45 14.29 4.30
CA ASP A 185 -7.58 13.15 4.61
C ASP A 185 -6.27 13.62 5.27
N ARG A 186 -5.69 14.72 4.77
CA ARG A 186 -4.48 15.31 5.34
C ARG A 186 -4.76 15.87 6.74
N ASP A 187 -5.84 16.58 6.92
CA ASP A 187 -6.26 17.14 8.20
C ASP A 187 -6.59 16.04 9.21
N PHE A 188 -7.21 14.96 8.76
CA PHE A 188 -7.45 13.76 9.56
C PHE A 188 -6.14 13.19 10.09
N ALA A 189 -5.13 13.00 9.25
CA ALA A 189 -3.84 12.48 9.64
C ALA A 189 -3.16 13.37 10.70
N LEU A 190 -3.15 14.68 10.48
CA LEU A 190 -2.56 15.63 11.43
C LEU A 190 -3.31 15.67 12.76
N LYS A 191 -4.63 15.68 12.74
CA LYS A 191 -5.46 15.72 13.95
C LYS A 191 -5.34 14.43 14.75
N LEU A 192 -5.33 13.28 14.10
CA LEU A 192 -5.12 11.98 14.73
C LEU A 192 -3.73 11.91 15.38
N PHE A 193 -2.69 12.29 14.66
CA PHE A 193 -1.31 12.28 15.15
C PHE A 193 -1.14 13.19 16.37
N ARG A 194 -1.62 14.43 16.27
CA ARG A 194 -1.58 15.41 17.37
C ARG A 194 -2.31 14.90 18.61
N SER A 195 -3.52 14.38 18.42
CA SER A 195 -4.32 13.83 19.52
C SER A 195 -3.62 12.65 20.21
N THR A 196 -3.03 11.76 19.42
CA THR A 196 -2.30 10.60 19.96
C THR A 196 -1.12 11.00 20.83
N ILE A 197 -0.31 11.96 20.38
CA ILE A 197 0.89 12.41 21.11
C ILE A 197 0.50 13.20 22.37
N LEU A 198 -0.42 14.15 22.24
CA LEU A 198 -0.79 15.03 23.36
C LEU A 198 -1.52 14.31 24.49
N ASN A 199 -2.22 13.23 24.18
CA ASN A 199 -3.03 12.48 25.17
C ASN A 199 -2.47 11.07 25.42
N ALA A 200 -1.22 10.80 25.09
CA ALA A 200 -0.63 9.47 25.19
C ALA A 200 -0.75 8.86 26.60
N ASP A 201 -0.51 9.67 27.65
CA ASP A 201 -0.60 9.22 29.03
C ASP A 201 -2.03 8.86 29.43
N ASP A 202 -3.02 9.65 28.99
CA ASP A 202 -4.44 9.36 29.23
C ASP A 202 -4.87 8.08 28.52
N TYR A 203 -4.41 7.88 27.28
CA TYR A 203 -4.74 6.67 26.52
C TYR A 203 -4.12 5.42 27.16
N GLN A 204 -2.89 5.51 27.65
CA GLN A 204 -2.28 4.41 28.41
C GLN A 204 -3.03 4.12 29.70
N ARG A 205 -3.50 5.15 30.39
CA ARG A 205 -4.34 4.99 31.58
C ARG A 205 -5.65 4.26 31.24
N TYR A 206 -6.36 4.64 30.18
CA TYR A 206 -7.58 3.95 29.75
C TYR A 206 -7.32 2.48 29.39
N MET A 207 -6.20 2.18 28.77
CA MET A 207 -5.78 0.81 28.52
C MET A 207 -5.59 0.04 29.83
N SER A 208 -4.91 0.63 30.80
CA SER A 208 -4.66 0.02 32.12
C SER A 208 -5.94 -0.20 32.93
N GLU A 209 -6.84 0.77 32.94
CA GLU A 209 -8.12 0.70 33.66
C GLU A 209 -9.07 -0.33 33.07
N SER A 210 -9.04 -0.50 31.75
CA SER A 210 -9.89 -1.45 31.01
C SER A 210 -9.44 -2.90 31.14
N SER A 211 -8.20 -3.13 31.56
CA SER A 211 -7.53 -4.43 31.47
C SER A 211 -6.92 -4.89 32.78
N ARG A 212 -7.73 -4.97 33.82
CA ARG A 212 -7.29 -5.36 35.18
C ARG A 212 -6.52 -6.67 35.28
N ASN A 213 -6.62 -7.53 34.27
CA ASN A 213 -5.97 -8.85 34.20
C ASN A 213 -4.82 -8.92 33.17
N TRP A 214 -4.37 -7.78 32.63
CA TRP A 214 -3.44 -7.77 31.50
C TRP A 214 -2.12 -7.12 31.94
N ASP A 215 -1.05 -7.86 31.72
CA ASP A 215 0.29 -7.38 32.02
C ASP A 215 0.85 -6.63 30.81
N PHE A 216 0.77 -5.31 30.82
CA PHE A 216 1.30 -4.45 29.76
C PHE A 216 2.80 -4.62 29.53
N SER A 217 3.55 -5.11 30.51
CA SER A 217 4.98 -5.35 30.36
C SER A 217 5.32 -6.45 29.34
N ARG A 218 4.33 -7.27 28.99
CA ARG A 218 4.47 -8.37 28.02
C ARG A 218 4.02 -8.01 26.61
N LEU A 219 3.47 -6.79 26.43
CA LEU A 219 3.01 -6.35 25.11
C LEU A 219 4.17 -5.95 24.21
N ALA A 220 4.04 -6.28 22.93
CA ALA A 220 4.91 -5.70 21.93
C ALA A 220 4.72 -4.17 21.89
N TYR A 221 5.81 -3.44 21.77
CA TYR A 221 5.77 -1.97 21.70
C TYR A 221 4.80 -1.47 20.63
N MET A 222 4.82 -2.10 19.46
CA MET A 222 3.92 -1.76 18.36
C MET A 222 2.44 -1.97 18.69
N ASP A 223 2.09 -3.00 19.47
CA ASP A 223 0.72 -3.22 19.91
C ASP A 223 0.22 -2.05 20.76
N VAL A 224 1.06 -1.54 21.65
CA VAL A 224 0.74 -0.36 22.48
C VAL A 224 0.53 0.87 21.61
N VAL A 225 1.43 1.14 20.65
CA VAL A 225 1.31 2.27 19.74
C VAL A 225 0.03 2.20 18.92
N ILE A 226 -0.26 1.03 18.34
CA ILE A 226 -1.46 0.82 17.52
C ILE A 226 -2.73 1.05 18.35
N MET A 227 -2.79 0.53 19.57
CA MET A 227 -3.94 0.75 20.45
C MET A 227 -4.08 2.20 20.88
N GLN A 228 -2.99 2.92 21.14
CA GLN A 228 -3.05 4.35 21.45
C GLN A 228 -3.63 5.16 20.29
N ILE A 229 -3.23 4.87 19.07
CA ILE A 229 -3.77 5.55 17.88
C ILE A 229 -5.25 5.20 17.69
N ALA A 230 -5.64 3.95 17.89
CA ALA A 230 -7.04 3.53 17.83
C ALA A 230 -7.93 4.25 18.86
N ILE A 231 -7.46 4.38 20.09
CA ILE A 231 -8.17 5.14 21.14
C ILE A 231 -8.29 6.61 20.75
N ALA A 232 -7.21 7.20 20.24
CA ALA A 232 -7.22 8.57 19.74
C ALA A 232 -8.28 8.76 18.63
N GLU A 233 -8.38 7.83 17.70
CA GLU A 233 -9.41 7.87 16.65
C GLU A 233 -10.82 7.79 17.23
N MET A 234 -11.08 6.84 18.13
CA MET A 234 -12.38 6.68 18.78
C MET A 234 -12.85 7.95 19.50
N LEU A 235 -11.94 8.62 20.19
CA LEU A 235 -12.25 9.82 20.99
C LEU A 235 -12.27 11.12 20.17
N THR A 236 -11.47 11.19 19.10
CA THR A 236 -11.31 12.40 18.30
C THR A 236 -12.31 12.47 17.13
N PHE A 237 -12.73 11.33 16.62
CA PHE A 237 -13.61 11.21 15.45
C PHE A 237 -14.88 10.40 15.79
N PRO A 238 -15.83 10.97 16.53
CA PRO A 238 -17.02 10.25 16.99
C PRO A 238 -17.93 9.76 15.87
N ASN A 239 -17.79 10.29 14.65
CA ASN A 239 -18.58 9.88 13.48
C ASN A 239 -18.05 8.58 12.84
N ILE A 240 -16.85 8.13 13.21
CA ILE A 240 -16.34 6.85 12.74
C ILE A 240 -16.87 5.75 13.66
N PRO A 241 -17.62 4.76 13.14
CA PRO A 241 -18.11 3.65 13.96
C PRO A 241 -16.95 2.91 14.63
N VAL A 242 -17.10 2.57 15.90
CA VAL A 242 -16.07 1.86 16.69
C VAL A 242 -15.64 0.56 16.03
N THR A 243 -16.59 -0.17 15.45
CA THR A 243 -16.29 -1.43 14.72
C THR A 243 -15.39 -1.22 13.51
N VAL A 244 -15.53 -0.09 12.81
CA VAL A 244 -14.65 0.29 11.70
C VAL A 244 -13.26 0.57 12.22
N THR A 245 -13.11 1.38 13.26
CA THR A 245 -11.82 1.67 13.90
C THR A 245 -11.15 0.37 14.35
N ILE A 246 -11.84 -0.50 15.07
CA ILE A 246 -11.27 -1.76 15.54
C ILE A 246 -10.75 -2.60 14.36
N ASN A 247 -11.54 -2.78 13.32
CA ASN A 247 -11.15 -3.58 12.15
C ASN A 247 -9.91 -3.01 11.45
N GLU A 248 -9.85 -1.71 11.23
CA GLU A 248 -8.71 -1.06 10.59
C GLU A 248 -7.41 -1.24 11.41
N TYR A 249 -7.47 -1.06 12.72
CA TYR A 249 -6.27 -1.22 13.57
C TYR A 249 -5.88 -2.68 13.82
N VAL A 250 -6.82 -3.61 13.77
CA VAL A 250 -6.51 -5.05 13.74
C VAL A 250 -5.75 -5.42 12.46
N ASP A 251 -6.15 -4.88 11.33
CA ASP A 251 -5.46 -5.11 10.06
C ASP A 251 -4.06 -4.46 10.05
N LEU A 252 -3.91 -3.26 10.61
CA LEU A 252 -2.60 -2.63 10.82
C LEU A 252 -1.70 -3.47 11.74
N ALA A 253 -2.24 -4.07 12.78
CA ALA A 253 -1.48 -4.94 13.68
C ALA A 253 -0.94 -6.20 12.98
N LYS A 254 -1.67 -6.75 12.03
CA LYS A 254 -1.19 -7.89 11.21
C LYS A 254 0.00 -7.51 10.35
N LEU A 255 0.08 -6.25 9.90
CA LEU A 255 1.16 -5.74 9.06
C LEU A 255 2.38 -5.28 9.85
N TYR A 256 2.17 -4.58 10.97
CA TYR A 256 3.23 -3.87 11.70
C TYR A 256 3.64 -4.51 13.02
N SER A 257 2.96 -5.57 13.47
CA SER A 257 3.24 -6.23 14.72
C SER A 257 3.40 -7.76 14.54
N THR A 258 3.03 -8.54 15.54
CA THR A 258 3.21 -10.01 15.47
C THR A 258 1.98 -10.69 14.86
N PRO A 259 2.11 -11.93 14.32
CA PRO A 259 0.98 -12.66 13.76
C PRO A 259 -0.18 -12.91 14.77
N ARG A 260 0.11 -12.86 16.08
CA ARG A 260 -0.88 -13.03 17.14
C ARG A 260 -1.52 -11.73 17.59
N SER A 261 -0.95 -10.59 17.22
CA SER A 261 -1.38 -9.28 17.70
C SER A 261 -2.79 -8.92 17.26
N GLY A 262 -3.20 -9.31 16.05
CA GLY A 262 -4.53 -8.96 15.52
C GLY A 262 -5.68 -9.44 16.43
N GLY A 263 -5.67 -10.71 16.84
CA GLY A 263 -6.69 -11.26 17.74
C GLY A 263 -6.68 -10.63 19.13
N TYR A 264 -5.48 -10.37 19.64
CA TYR A 264 -5.28 -9.72 20.92
C TYR A 264 -5.79 -8.28 20.93
N ILE A 265 -5.40 -7.47 19.95
CA ILE A 265 -5.80 -6.07 19.81
C ILE A 265 -7.31 -5.95 19.61
N ASN A 266 -7.92 -6.86 18.83
CA ASN A 266 -9.38 -6.88 18.69
C ASN A 266 -10.09 -6.98 20.02
N GLY A 267 -9.71 -7.94 20.86
CA GLY A 267 -10.31 -8.13 22.19
C GLY A 267 -10.06 -6.94 23.13
N MET A 268 -8.85 -6.41 23.11
CA MET A 268 -8.48 -5.24 23.91
C MET A 268 -9.25 -3.99 23.51
N LEU A 269 -9.30 -3.65 22.23
CA LEU A 269 -9.98 -2.47 21.74
C LEU A 269 -11.49 -2.55 21.98
N ASP A 270 -12.10 -3.73 21.85
CA ASP A 270 -13.51 -3.92 22.20
C ASP A 270 -13.78 -3.66 23.69
N THR A 271 -12.93 -4.17 24.57
CA THR A 271 -13.00 -3.95 26.00
C THR A 271 -12.80 -2.48 26.37
N ILE A 272 -11.80 -1.82 25.77
CA ILE A 272 -11.53 -0.39 25.99
C ILE A 272 -12.71 0.45 25.51
N ALA A 273 -13.25 0.17 24.33
CA ALA A 273 -14.40 0.91 23.79
C ALA A 273 -15.62 0.82 24.72
N ARG A 274 -15.93 -0.36 25.22
CA ARG A 274 -17.02 -0.54 26.21
C ARG A 274 -16.77 0.25 27.49
N HIS A 275 -15.56 0.24 28.00
CA HIS A 275 -15.17 1.01 29.17
C HIS A 275 -15.34 2.52 28.96
N LEU A 276 -14.90 3.04 27.81
CA LEU A 276 -15.03 4.45 27.44
C LEU A 276 -16.51 4.87 27.31
N ILE A 277 -17.37 4.00 26.79
CA ILE A 277 -18.81 4.24 26.73
C ILE A 277 -19.41 4.25 28.12
N GLN A 278 -19.09 3.27 28.96
CA GLN A 278 -19.62 3.14 30.33
C GLN A 278 -19.22 4.31 31.21
N THR A 279 -18.04 4.87 31.04
CA THR A 279 -17.53 6.01 31.81
C THR A 279 -17.95 7.37 31.24
N GLY A 280 -18.71 7.39 30.14
CA GLY A 280 -19.16 8.62 29.48
C GLY A 280 -18.09 9.38 28.72
N MET A 281 -16.90 8.79 28.54
CA MET A 281 -15.82 9.38 27.77
C MET A 281 -16.09 9.33 26.26
N MET A 282 -16.94 8.40 25.82
CA MET A 282 -17.37 8.21 24.45
C MET A 282 -18.89 7.99 24.41
N LEU A 283 -19.55 8.61 23.43
CA LEU A 283 -21.00 8.43 23.25
C LEU A 283 -21.29 7.02 22.71
N SER A 284 -22.33 6.38 23.23
CA SER A 284 -22.80 5.12 22.68
C SER A 284 -23.48 5.38 21.34
N LEU A 285 -22.91 4.83 20.26
CA LEU A 285 -23.48 4.92 18.92
C LEU A 285 -24.74 4.04 18.71
N ILE A 286 -25.23 3.35 19.75
CA ILE A 286 -26.45 2.53 19.68
C ILE A 286 -27.68 3.38 19.30
N HIS A 287 -27.64 4.69 19.46
CA HIS A 287 -28.73 5.59 19.07
C HIS A 287 -28.59 6.21 17.67
N ILE A 288 -27.51 5.96 16.94
CA ILE A 288 -27.28 6.55 15.61
C ILE A 288 -27.51 5.56 14.46
N SER A 289 -27.66 4.26 14.74
CA SER A 289 -27.94 3.23 13.74
C SER A 289 -29.40 2.75 13.79
N GLU A 290 -30.38 3.64 13.74
CA GLU A 290 -31.64 3.26 13.13
C GLU A 290 -31.45 3.27 11.61
N PRO A 291 -31.57 2.11 10.93
CA PRO A 291 -31.59 2.11 9.48
C PRO A 291 -32.84 2.88 9.06
N THR A 292 -32.66 4.01 8.39
CA THR A 292 -33.74 4.65 7.61
C THR A 292 -34.33 3.56 6.72
N ARG A 293 -35.50 3.05 7.09
CA ARG A 293 -36.34 2.21 6.26
C ARG A 293 -36.55 2.96 4.95
N ARG A 294 -35.85 2.52 3.90
CA ARG A 294 -36.23 2.87 2.55
C ARG A 294 -37.65 2.31 2.36
N THR A 295 -38.66 3.18 2.33
CA THR A 295 -39.98 2.86 1.80
C THR A 295 -39.82 2.46 0.34
N PRO A 296 -40.36 1.31 -0.09
CA PRO A 296 -40.35 0.99 -1.49
C PRO A 296 -41.26 2.01 -2.19
N ILE A 297 -40.72 2.66 -3.20
CA ILE A 297 -41.52 3.44 -4.15
C ILE A 297 -42.26 2.43 -5.01
N SER A 298 -43.59 2.44 -4.87
CA SER A 298 -44.55 1.74 -5.72
C SER A 298 -44.52 2.32 -7.13
#